data_e41c94380e90552980872db1fd32900b
#
_entry.id   e41c94380e90552980872db1fd32900b
#
_cell.length_a   1.000
_cell.length_b   1.000
_cell.length_c   1.000
_cell.angle_alpha   90.00
_cell.angle_beta   90.00
_cell.angle_gamma   90.00
#
_symmetry.space_group_name_H-M   'P 1'
#
loop_
_entity.id
_entity.type
_entity.pdbx_description
1 polymer ?
#
loop_
_entity_poly.entity_id
_entity_poly.type
_entity_poly.pdbx_seq_one_letter_code
_entity_poly.pdbx_strand_id
1 'polypeptide(L)'
;MSKSQAQSQPAALQAAFVKDAGTLSDKFTGLARVMSGKYDWKPAQGVRSVADVFNLIVKENGLLAGVLSGTPNTGAPPASITDPEQMQAALVASYVNLQEAITGLSDNDLQTNVKLFGREWAKQDALMHILEDQHEHLGQSIAYARSNGVVPPWSK
;
A
#
# COMPACT_ATOMS: atom_id res chain seq x y z
N MET A 1 24.67 -40.43 5.64
CA MET A 1 23.28 -39.96 5.84
C MET A 1 23.24 -38.46 5.55
N SER A 2 22.91 -38.09 4.32
CA SER A 2 22.76 -36.68 3.92
C SER A 2 21.44 -36.14 4.50
N LYS A 3 21.57 -35.15 5.40
CA LYS A 3 20.42 -34.34 5.80
C LYS A 3 20.10 -33.39 4.62
N SER A 4 19.05 -33.71 3.86
CA SER A 4 18.45 -32.81 2.92
C SER A 4 17.98 -31.57 3.70
N GLN A 5 18.64 -30.43 3.52
CA GLN A 5 18.10 -29.16 3.96
C GLN A 5 16.91 -28.88 3.05
N ALA A 6 15.70 -29.07 3.56
CA ALA A 6 14.51 -28.56 2.96
C ALA A 6 14.64 -27.03 2.97
N GLN A 7 14.97 -26.44 1.81
CA GLN A 7 14.79 -25.00 1.60
C GLN A 7 13.31 -24.74 1.81
N SER A 8 12.98 -24.04 2.90
CA SER A 8 11.63 -23.56 3.13
C SER A 8 11.30 -22.58 1.98
N GLN A 9 10.45 -23.01 1.05
CA GLN A 9 9.87 -22.06 0.10
C GLN A 9 9.11 -20.98 0.91
N PRO A 10 9.22 -19.71 0.52
CA PRO A 10 8.41 -18.68 1.16
C PRO A 10 6.95 -19.09 1.09
N ALA A 11 6.20 -18.84 2.17
CA ALA A 11 4.78 -19.14 2.21
C ALA A 11 4.10 -18.59 0.95
N ALA A 12 3.28 -19.39 0.30
CA ALA A 12 2.57 -18.99 -0.92
C ALA A 12 1.75 -17.71 -0.69
N LEU A 13 1.18 -17.56 0.51
CA LEU A 13 0.40 -16.39 0.90
C LEU A 13 1.30 -15.15 1.06
N GLN A 14 2.47 -15.26 1.69
CA GLN A 14 3.43 -14.17 1.82
C GLN A 14 3.87 -13.68 0.43
N ALA A 15 4.22 -14.59 -0.47
CA ALA A 15 4.62 -14.25 -1.84
C ALA A 15 3.47 -13.56 -2.61
N ALA A 16 2.22 -13.99 -2.39
CA ALA A 16 1.06 -13.36 -2.99
C ALA A 16 0.88 -11.91 -2.50
N PHE A 17 1.02 -11.66 -1.21
CA PHE A 17 0.94 -10.31 -0.64
C PHE A 17 2.06 -9.39 -1.16
N VAL A 18 3.29 -9.88 -1.23
CA VAL A 18 4.42 -9.11 -1.79
C VAL A 18 4.17 -8.75 -3.25
N LYS A 19 3.67 -9.69 -4.04
CA LYS A 19 3.33 -9.47 -5.45
C LYS A 19 2.20 -8.44 -5.60
N ASP A 20 1.15 -8.54 -4.80
CA ASP A 20 0.02 -7.62 -4.86
C ASP A 20 0.43 -6.20 -4.46
N ALA A 21 1.20 -6.05 -3.38
CA ALA A 21 1.78 -4.76 -2.99
C ALA A 21 2.64 -4.15 -4.10
N GLY A 22 3.43 -4.95 -4.82
CA GLY A 22 4.20 -4.49 -5.98
C GLY A 22 3.30 -4.00 -7.12
N THR A 23 2.22 -4.71 -7.40
CA THR A 23 1.23 -4.30 -8.42
C THR A 23 0.57 -2.97 -8.05
N LEU A 24 0.18 -2.80 -6.79
CA LEU A 24 -0.40 -1.55 -6.28
C LEU A 24 0.61 -0.40 -6.37
N SER A 25 1.87 -0.65 -5.99
CA SER A 25 2.97 0.32 -6.11
C SER A 25 3.09 0.87 -7.53
N ASP A 26 3.19 -0.01 -8.51
CA ASP A 26 3.33 0.38 -9.92
C ASP A 26 2.14 1.21 -10.40
N LYS A 27 0.94 0.79 -10.05
CA LYS A 27 -0.29 1.45 -10.48
C LYS A 27 -0.48 2.82 -9.82
N PHE A 28 -0.33 2.93 -8.50
CA PHE A 28 -0.46 4.21 -7.81
C PHE A 28 0.64 5.19 -8.22
N THR A 29 1.88 4.73 -8.36
CA THR A 29 2.99 5.58 -8.82
C THR A 29 2.76 6.05 -10.25
N GLY A 30 2.26 5.17 -11.12
CA GLY A 30 1.88 5.53 -12.49
C GLY A 30 0.76 6.58 -12.54
N LEU A 31 -0.28 6.43 -11.73
CA LEU A 31 -1.36 7.43 -11.61
C LEU A 31 -0.86 8.75 -11.03
N ALA A 32 -0.02 8.70 -9.99
CA ALA A 32 0.55 9.91 -9.39
C ALA A 32 1.33 10.74 -10.43
N ARG A 33 2.04 10.06 -11.33
CA ARG A 33 2.76 10.70 -12.42
C ARG A 33 1.84 11.35 -13.45
N VAL A 34 0.85 10.61 -13.98
CA VAL A 34 -0.03 11.12 -15.03
C VAL A 34 -1.07 12.11 -14.55
N MET A 35 -1.34 12.14 -13.26
CA MET A 35 -2.27 13.07 -12.61
C MET A 35 -1.59 14.29 -11.99
N SER A 36 -0.30 14.55 -12.30
CA SER A 36 0.50 15.59 -11.67
C SER A 36 -0.11 16.99 -11.70
N GLY A 37 -0.87 17.32 -12.72
CA GLY A 37 -1.58 18.62 -12.85
C GLY A 37 -2.99 18.64 -12.24
N LYS A 38 -3.42 17.57 -11.53
CA LYS A 38 -4.80 17.37 -11.06
C LYS A 38 -4.88 16.98 -9.57
N TYR A 39 -3.86 17.22 -8.78
CA TYR A 39 -3.78 16.77 -7.39
C TYR A 39 -4.88 17.34 -6.50
N ASP A 40 -5.32 18.58 -6.74
CA ASP A 40 -6.39 19.23 -6.00
C ASP A 40 -7.80 18.85 -6.49
N TRP A 41 -7.89 18.15 -7.63
CA TRP A 41 -9.17 17.79 -8.20
C TRP A 41 -9.91 16.76 -7.34
N LYS A 42 -11.20 16.97 -7.18
CA LYS A 42 -12.14 16.06 -6.51
C LYS A 42 -13.54 16.18 -7.17
N PRO A 43 -14.33 15.11 -7.17
CA PRO A 43 -15.62 15.10 -7.86
C PRO A 43 -16.71 15.90 -7.14
N ALA A 44 -16.56 16.13 -5.84
CA ALA A 44 -17.54 16.86 -5.03
C ALA A 44 -16.92 17.45 -3.76
N GLN A 45 -17.63 18.37 -3.13
CA GLN A 45 -17.32 18.84 -1.79
C GLN A 45 -17.35 17.67 -0.79
N GLY A 46 -16.45 17.68 0.19
CA GLY A 46 -16.42 16.69 1.28
C GLY A 46 -15.82 15.34 0.94
N VAL A 47 -15.40 15.14 -0.32
CA VAL A 47 -14.67 13.93 -0.71
C VAL A 47 -13.18 14.19 -0.88
N ARG A 48 -12.37 13.13 -0.84
CA ARG A 48 -10.91 13.23 -1.01
C ARG A 48 -10.55 13.71 -2.41
N SER A 49 -9.54 14.56 -2.50
CA SER A 49 -8.88 14.91 -3.76
C SER A 49 -7.99 13.77 -4.26
N VAL A 50 -7.46 13.93 -5.47
CA VAL A 50 -6.46 12.99 -6.04
C VAL A 50 -5.29 12.82 -5.07
N ALA A 51 -4.68 13.91 -4.62
CA ALA A 51 -3.55 13.87 -3.70
C ALA A 51 -3.93 13.30 -2.32
N ASP A 52 -5.13 13.57 -1.82
CA ASP A 52 -5.58 13.02 -0.55
C ASP A 52 -5.63 11.48 -0.57
N VAL A 53 -6.06 10.89 -1.69
CA VAL A 53 -6.05 9.43 -1.85
C VAL A 53 -4.63 8.89 -1.84
N PHE A 54 -3.70 9.50 -2.58
CA PHE A 54 -2.30 9.05 -2.61
C PHE A 54 -1.61 9.18 -1.25
N ASN A 55 -1.85 10.29 -0.54
CA ASN A 55 -1.34 10.47 0.83
C ASN A 55 -1.90 9.42 1.80
N LEU A 56 -3.17 9.04 1.64
CA LEU A 56 -3.78 7.97 2.42
C LEU A 56 -3.03 6.64 2.22
N ILE A 57 -2.75 6.27 0.97
CA ILE A 57 -2.00 5.04 0.66
C ILE A 57 -0.61 5.03 1.32
N VAL A 58 0.14 6.14 1.20
CA VAL A 58 1.46 6.27 1.86
C VAL A 58 1.34 6.07 3.37
N LYS A 59 0.33 6.68 3.99
CA LYS A 59 0.07 6.57 5.43
C LYS A 59 -0.29 5.14 5.84
N GLU A 60 -1.16 4.48 5.11
CA GLU A 60 -1.60 3.11 5.39
C GLU A 60 -0.45 2.12 5.28
N ASN A 61 0.38 2.24 4.25
CA ASN A 61 1.56 1.41 4.09
C ASN A 61 2.52 1.55 5.27
N GLY A 62 2.77 2.78 5.73
CA GLY A 62 3.62 3.04 6.90
C GLY A 62 3.04 2.46 8.19
N LEU A 63 1.73 2.61 8.38
CA LEU A 63 1.02 2.07 9.53
C LEU A 63 1.10 0.54 9.54
N LEU A 64 0.76 -0.10 8.43
CA LEU A 64 0.74 -1.56 8.31
C LEU A 64 2.16 -2.15 8.46
N ALA A 65 3.16 -1.59 7.79
CA ALA A 65 4.55 -2.03 7.91
C ALA A 65 5.04 -1.94 9.36
N GLY A 66 4.71 -0.86 10.07
CA GLY A 66 5.06 -0.69 11.49
C GLY A 66 4.40 -1.74 12.38
N VAL A 67 3.12 -2.00 12.17
CA VAL A 67 2.37 -3.01 12.94
C VAL A 67 2.90 -4.42 12.68
N LEU A 68 3.20 -4.75 11.42
CA LEU A 68 3.73 -6.07 11.04
C LEU A 68 5.13 -6.33 11.60
N SER A 69 5.99 -5.32 11.62
CA SER A 69 7.37 -5.44 12.12
C SER A 69 7.50 -5.26 13.64
N GLY A 70 6.39 -4.96 14.34
CA GLY A 70 6.41 -4.72 15.80
C GLY A 70 7.00 -3.37 16.20
N THR A 71 7.13 -2.43 15.26
CA THR A 71 7.63 -1.07 15.47
C THR A 71 6.58 -0.03 15.03
N PRO A 72 5.40 0.00 15.67
CA PRO A 72 4.34 0.91 15.26
C PRO A 72 4.83 2.36 15.37
N ASN A 73 4.53 3.15 14.35
CA ASN A 73 4.84 4.56 14.36
C ASN A 73 3.87 5.29 15.28
N THR A 74 4.39 5.84 16.38
CA THR A 74 3.63 6.63 17.36
C THR A 74 3.84 8.14 17.22
N GLY A 75 4.60 8.55 16.20
CA GLY A 75 4.89 9.96 15.89
C GLY A 75 3.70 10.72 15.30
N ALA A 76 3.87 12.01 15.12
CA ALA A 76 2.90 12.84 14.42
C ALA A 76 2.70 12.32 12.98
N PRO A 77 1.48 12.43 12.42
CA PRO A 77 1.26 12.07 11.02
C PRO A 77 2.21 12.85 10.11
N PRO A 78 2.75 12.23 9.06
CA PRO A 78 3.57 12.95 8.09
C PRO A 78 2.77 14.07 7.44
N ALA A 79 3.44 15.16 7.09
CA ALA A 79 2.83 16.24 6.34
C ALA A 79 2.30 15.75 5.00
N SER A 80 1.18 16.32 4.54
CA SER A 80 0.62 15.98 3.23
C SER A 80 1.58 16.38 2.11
N ILE A 81 1.80 15.45 1.19
CA ILE A 81 2.64 15.63 0.01
C ILE A 81 1.77 16.22 -1.10
N THR A 82 2.22 17.29 -1.71
CA THR A 82 1.55 17.97 -2.83
C THR A 82 2.41 18.05 -4.09
N ASP A 83 3.71 17.87 -3.94
CA ASP A 83 4.64 17.80 -5.06
C ASP A 83 4.59 16.44 -5.76
N PRO A 84 4.41 16.38 -7.09
CA PRO A 84 4.25 15.13 -7.81
C PRO A 84 5.48 14.21 -7.80
N GLU A 85 6.69 14.75 -7.79
CA GLU A 85 7.91 13.93 -7.74
C GLU A 85 8.09 13.34 -6.34
N GLN A 86 7.87 14.14 -5.31
CA GLN A 86 7.89 13.67 -3.93
C GLN A 86 6.79 12.63 -3.68
N MET A 87 5.62 12.80 -4.26
CA MET A 87 4.52 11.82 -4.14
C MET A 87 4.90 10.47 -4.75
N GLN A 88 5.45 10.46 -5.97
CA GLN A 88 5.90 9.24 -6.61
C GLN A 88 6.98 8.53 -5.77
N ALA A 89 7.97 9.28 -5.29
CA ALA A 89 9.02 8.73 -4.45
C ALA A 89 8.46 8.18 -3.12
N ALA A 90 7.52 8.87 -2.49
CA ALA A 90 6.90 8.42 -1.24
C ALA A 90 6.05 7.15 -1.43
N LEU A 91 5.29 7.06 -2.52
CA LEU A 91 4.52 5.85 -2.85
C LEU A 91 5.46 4.65 -3.02
N VAL A 92 6.50 4.77 -3.84
CA VAL A 92 7.48 3.70 -4.04
C VAL A 92 8.12 3.29 -2.71
N ALA A 93 8.63 4.25 -1.93
CA ALA A 93 9.29 3.98 -0.66
C ALA A 93 8.35 3.31 0.35
N SER A 94 7.10 3.74 0.43
CA SER A 94 6.10 3.17 1.34
C SER A 94 5.78 1.71 1.00
N TYR A 95 5.66 1.38 -0.28
CA TYR A 95 5.43 0.00 -0.72
C TYR A 95 6.67 -0.90 -0.55
N VAL A 96 7.88 -0.38 -0.81
CA VAL A 96 9.12 -1.12 -0.53
C VAL A 96 9.19 -1.49 0.96
N ASN A 97 8.95 -0.52 1.84
CA ASN A 97 8.91 -0.75 3.28
C ASN A 97 7.85 -1.79 3.68
N LEU A 98 6.65 -1.73 3.09
CA LEU A 98 5.61 -2.73 3.32
C LEU A 98 6.03 -4.13 2.84
N GLN A 99 6.60 -4.23 1.63
CA GLN A 99 7.09 -5.51 1.10
C GLN A 99 8.20 -6.11 1.96
N GLU A 100 9.12 -5.29 2.46
CA GLU A 100 10.17 -5.73 3.39
C GLU A 100 9.57 -6.26 4.70
N ALA A 101 8.58 -5.57 5.27
CA ALA A 101 7.87 -6.01 6.46
C ALA A 101 7.15 -7.36 6.24
N ILE A 102 6.52 -7.55 5.09
CA ILE A 102 5.85 -8.81 4.73
C ILE A 102 6.90 -9.93 4.55
N THR A 103 7.99 -9.65 3.86
CA THR A 103 9.06 -10.63 3.59
C THR A 103 9.74 -11.12 4.87
N GLY A 104 9.79 -10.28 5.90
CA GLY A 104 10.32 -10.64 7.22
C GLY A 104 9.43 -11.57 8.06
N LEU A 105 8.18 -11.86 7.61
CA LEU A 105 7.24 -12.70 8.35
C LEU A 105 7.39 -14.17 7.98
N SER A 106 7.35 -15.05 8.99
CA SER A 106 7.18 -16.50 8.80
C SER A 106 5.69 -16.85 8.68
N ASP A 107 5.39 -18.11 8.31
CA ASP A 107 4.03 -18.63 8.32
C ASP A 107 3.37 -18.52 9.69
N ASN A 108 4.13 -18.81 10.75
CA ASN A 108 3.63 -18.66 12.11
C ASN A 108 3.37 -17.20 12.47
N ASP A 109 4.22 -16.26 12.00
CA ASP A 109 4.04 -14.84 12.24
C ASP A 109 2.75 -14.32 11.60
N LEU A 110 2.38 -14.81 10.42
CA LEU A 110 1.14 -14.45 9.73
C LEU A 110 -0.12 -14.78 10.55
N GLN A 111 -0.04 -15.78 11.44
CA GLN A 111 -1.14 -16.18 12.32
C GLN A 111 -1.15 -15.43 13.66
N THR A 112 -0.09 -14.71 13.99
CA THR A 112 -0.03 -13.94 15.24
C THR A 112 -0.88 -12.67 15.17
N ASN A 113 -1.44 -12.27 16.30
CA ASN A 113 -2.32 -11.11 16.36
C ASN A 113 -1.54 -9.79 16.46
N VAL A 114 -2.10 -8.79 15.82
CA VAL A 114 -1.70 -7.38 15.94
C VAL A 114 -2.92 -6.50 16.17
N LYS A 115 -2.71 -5.34 16.74
CA LYS A 115 -3.77 -4.34 16.92
C LYS A 115 -3.74 -3.33 15.78
N LEU A 116 -4.84 -3.26 15.05
CA LEU A 116 -5.02 -2.31 13.94
C LEU A 116 -6.41 -1.69 14.05
N PHE A 117 -6.51 -0.36 13.97
CA PHE A 117 -7.77 0.40 14.11
C PHE A 117 -8.58 0.04 15.36
N GLY A 118 -7.90 -0.17 16.49
CA GLY A 118 -8.54 -0.51 17.76
C GLY A 118 -9.07 -1.94 17.87
N ARG A 119 -8.84 -2.79 16.88
CA ARG A 119 -9.26 -4.20 16.82
C ARG A 119 -8.05 -5.12 16.73
N GLU A 120 -8.21 -6.34 17.22
CA GLU A 120 -7.21 -7.39 17.02
C GLU A 120 -7.47 -8.14 15.71
N TRP A 121 -6.38 -8.40 15.00
CA TRP A 121 -6.34 -9.09 13.71
C TRP A 121 -5.19 -10.10 13.70
N ALA A 122 -5.36 -11.26 13.08
CA ALA A 122 -4.20 -11.99 12.62
C ALA A 122 -3.46 -11.13 11.57
N LYS A 123 -2.14 -11.19 11.52
CA LYS A 123 -1.36 -10.36 10.58
C LYS A 123 -1.78 -10.56 9.12
N GLN A 124 -2.09 -11.80 8.72
CA GLN A 124 -2.60 -12.07 7.37
C GLN A 124 -3.93 -11.39 7.09
N ASP A 125 -4.83 -11.33 8.08
CA ASP A 125 -6.15 -10.70 7.91
C ASP A 125 -6.02 -9.18 7.86
N ALA A 126 -5.09 -8.61 8.67
CA ALA A 126 -4.75 -7.18 8.60
C ALA A 126 -4.17 -6.80 7.24
N LEU A 127 -3.27 -7.62 6.70
CA LEU A 127 -2.71 -7.46 5.35
C LEU A 127 -3.80 -7.50 4.29
N MET A 128 -4.65 -8.51 4.31
CA MET A 128 -5.74 -8.65 3.35
C MET A 128 -6.67 -7.44 3.41
N HIS A 129 -7.09 -7.04 4.61
CA HIS A 129 -7.99 -5.91 4.80
C HIS A 129 -7.44 -4.59 4.22
N ILE A 130 -6.17 -4.28 4.48
CA ILE A 130 -5.55 -3.04 3.96
C ILE A 130 -5.34 -3.11 2.45
N LEU A 131 -4.91 -4.26 1.91
CA LEU A 131 -4.72 -4.40 0.46
C LEU A 131 -6.05 -4.33 -0.30
N GLU A 132 -7.13 -4.91 0.26
CA GLU A 132 -8.49 -4.77 -0.30
C GLU A 132 -8.93 -3.30 -0.35
N ASP A 133 -8.76 -2.55 0.76
CA ASP A 133 -9.07 -1.13 0.83
C ASP A 133 -8.25 -0.33 -0.20
N GLN A 134 -6.98 -0.66 -0.37
CA GLN A 134 -6.13 -0.02 -1.37
C GLN A 134 -6.58 -0.33 -2.81
N HIS A 135 -7.10 -1.52 -3.10
CA HIS A 135 -7.71 -1.82 -4.40
C HIS A 135 -8.98 -0.99 -4.65
N GLU A 136 -9.80 -0.74 -3.62
CA GLU A 136 -10.95 0.17 -3.72
C GLU A 136 -10.48 1.60 -4.05
N HIS A 137 -9.46 2.10 -3.35
CA HIS A 137 -8.84 3.40 -3.63
C HIS A 137 -8.14 3.46 -4.98
N LEU A 138 -7.61 2.35 -5.48
CA LEU A 138 -7.09 2.28 -6.84
C LEU A 138 -8.21 2.47 -7.87
N GLY A 139 -9.33 1.79 -7.70
CA GLY A 139 -10.52 1.97 -8.52
C GLY A 139 -11.03 3.41 -8.51
N GLN A 140 -11.08 4.05 -7.33
CA GLN A 140 -11.40 5.46 -7.17
C GLN A 140 -10.42 6.35 -7.95
N SER A 141 -9.12 6.13 -7.83
CA SER A 141 -8.09 6.90 -8.51
C SER A 141 -8.14 6.74 -10.03
N ILE A 142 -8.47 5.55 -10.52
CA ILE A 142 -8.70 5.28 -11.94
C ILE A 142 -9.92 6.07 -12.44
N ALA A 143 -11.01 6.08 -11.67
CA ALA A 143 -12.20 6.86 -12.02
C ALA A 143 -11.90 8.37 -12.05
N TYR A 144 -11.11 8.86 -11.09
CA TYR A 144 -10.66 10.25 -11.08
C TYR A 144 -9.81 10.60 -12.31
N ALA A 145 -8.89 9.73 -12.70
CA ALA A 145 -8.08 9.94 -13.90
C ALA A 145 -8.97 10.04 -15.14
N ARG A 146 -9.85 9.08 -15.34
CA ARG A 146 -10.77 9.06 -16.51
C ARG A 146 -11.70 10.27 -16.55
N SER A 147 -12.21 10.72 -15.40
CA SER A 147 -13.04 11.92 -15.28
C SER A 147 -12.30 13.19 -15.68
N ASN A 148 -10.97 13.18 -15.64
CA ASN A 148 -10.11 14.26 -16.09
C ASN A 148 -9.53 14.05 -17.51
N GLY A 149 -10.03 13.06 -18.24
CA GLY A 149 -9.52 12.73 -19.59
C GLY A 149 -8.12 12.11 -19.58
N VAL A 150 -7.65 11.64 -18.43
CA VAL A 150 -6.33 11.02 -18.26
C VAL A 150 -6.47 9.51 -18.34
N VAL A 151 -5.69 8.89 -19.23
CA VAL A 151 -5.66 7.43 -19.39
C VAL A 151 -4.64 6.84 -18.40
N PRO A 152 -5.03 5.85 -17.58
CA PRO A 152 -4.06 5.14 -16.74
C PRO A 152 -2.93 4.53 -17.58
N PRO A 153 -1.65 4.57 -17.12
CA PRO A 153 -0.50 4.19 -17.96
C PRO A 153 -0.50 2.75 -18.48
N TRP A 154 -1.21 1.86 -17.81
CA TRP A 154 -1.34 0.43 -18.21
C TRP A 154 -2.56 0.15 -19.11
N SER A 155 -3.43 1.14 -19.30
CA SER A 155 -4.59 1.01 -20.20
C SER A 155 -4.17 1.32 -21.62
N LYS A 156 -4.56 0.47 -22.57
CA LYS A 156 -4.36 0.69 -23.99
C LYS A 156 -5.65 1.21 -24.63
#